data_56df1b30511aa2c2644e67f8c2253018
#
_entry.id   56df1b30511aa2c2644e67f8c2253018
#
_cell.length_a   1.000
_cell.length_b   1.000
_cell.length_c   1.000
_cell.angle_alpha   90.00
_cell.angle_beta   90.00
_cell.angle_gamma   90.00
#
_symmetry.space_group_name_H-M   'P 1'
#
loop_
_entity.id
_entity.type
_entity.pdbx_description
1 polymer ?
#
loop_
_entity_poly.entity_id
_entity_poly.type
_entity_poly.pdbx_seq_one_letter_code
_entity_poly.pdbx_strand_id
1 'polypeptide(L)'
;MKFMTCAQIFHNIEQEPSRTEMTKILAQLLQACSAREAQIIAYVSMGSLFPAYKDKQFNIAIKGMVGIVALFLQQSEDVVAKKIKEAGDAGTVVFDAWLGKDEGLTLQQVYDQLVEIAEISGTGSTDKKANALVALLQNVMDPVQNALFAL
;
A
#
# COMPACT_ATOMS: atom_id res chain seq x y z
N MET A 1 6.68 6.60 -13.84
CA MET A 1 6.57 5.11 -13.76
C MET A 1 5.14 4.71 -13.40
N LYS A 2 4.63 3.62 -13.96
CA LYS A 2 3.36 3.03 -13.52
C LYS A 2 3.51 2.42 -12.13
N PHE A 3 2.51 2.56 -11.28
CA PHE A 3 2.51 1.99 -9.94
C PHE A 3 2.71 0.46 -9.97
N MET A 4 2.01 -0.22 -10.87
CA MET A 4 2.15 -1.66 -11.09
C MET A 4 3.59 -2.12 -11.35
N THR A 5 4.33 -1.38 -12.18
CA THR A 5 5.73 -1.72 -12.45
C THR A 5 6.57 -1.66 -11.18
N CYS A 6 6.35 -0.64 -10.36
CA CYS A 6 7.02 -0.49 -9.07
C CYS A 6 6.62 -1.63 -8.10
N ALA A 7 5.33 -1.92 -8.00
CA ALA A 7 4.82 -2.97 -7.12
C ALA A 7 5.36 -4.36 -7.49
N GLN A 8 5.44 -4.68 -8.79
CA GLN A 8 6.02 -5.94 -9.25
C GLN A 8 7.51 -6.06 -8.89
N ILE A 9 8.26 -4.95 -8.97
CA ILE A 9 9.67 -4.95 -8.58
C ILE A 9 9.80 -5.18 -7.06
N PHE A 10 8.96 -4.54 -6.24
CA PHE A 10 8.94 -4.79 -4.79
C PHE A 10 8.57 -6.25 -4.46
N HIS A 11 7.60 -6.82 -5.14
CA HIS A 11 7.27 -8.23 -4.99
C HIS A 11 8.46 -9.14 -5.33
N ASN A 12 9.18 -8.84 -6.41
CA ASN A 12 10.38 -9.61 -6.77
C ASN A 12 11.48 -9.48 -5.70
N ILE A 13 11.66 -8.28 -5.11
CA ILE A 13 12.61 -8.05 -4.01
C ILE A 13 12.21 -8.89 -2.78
N GLU A 14 10.92 -8.97 -2.45
CA GLU A 14 10.42 -9.75 -1.32
C GLU A 14 10.70 -11.26 -1.47
N GLN A 15 10.64 -11.77 -2.71
CA GLN A 15 10.93 -13.18 -3.01
C GLN A 15 12.43 -13.49 -3.12
N GLU A 16 13.29 -12.47 -3.16
CA GLU A 16 14.72 -12.63 -3.35
C GLU A 16 15.44 -12.92 -2.01
N PRO A 17 16.07 -14.08 -1.82
CA PRO A 17 16.77 -14.41 -0.57
C PRO A 17 18.12 -13.71 -0.41
N SER A 18 18.72 -13.24 -1.50
CA SER A 18 20.05 -12.63 -1.51
C SER A 18 19.98 -11.13 -1.28
N ARG A 19 20.50 -10.63 -0.15
CA ARG A 19 20.60 -9.18 0.12
C ARG A 19 21.36 -8.42 -0.96
N THR A 20 22.38 -9.03 -1.55
CA THR A 20 23.17 -8.42 -2.64
C THR A 20 22.30 -8.24 -3.89
N GLU A 21 21.50 -9.24 -4.25
CA GLU A 21 20.59 -9.14 -5.39
C GLU A 21 19.43 -8.17 -5.10
N MET A 22 18.84 -8.17 -3.89
CA MET A 22 17.88 -7.15 -3.49
C MET A 22 18.43 -5.73 -3.68
N THR A 23 19.67 -5.50 -3.24
CA THR A 23 20.34 -4.20 -3.39
C THR A 23 20.51 -3.81 -4.85
N LYS A 24 20.89 -4.76 -5.72
CA LYS A 24 21.03 -4.50 -7.16
C LYS A 24 19.68 -4.16 -7.81
N ILE A 25 18.64 -4.93 -7.50
CA ILE A 25 17.29 -4.69 -8.04
C ILE A 25 16.80 -3.30 -7.62
N LEU A 26 16.96 -2.94 -6.35
CA LEU A 26 16.56 -1.63 -5.84
C LEU A 26 17.38 -0.50 -6.47
N ALA A 27 18.68 -0.68 -6.63
CA ALA A 27 19.56 0.29 -7.28
C ALA A 27 19.16 0.52 -8.75
N GLN A 28 18.84 -0.54 -9.48
CA GLN A 28 18.37 -0.45 -10.87
C GLN A 28 17.01 0.29 -10.94
N LEU A 29 16.09 0.00 -10.02
CA LEU A 29 14.81 0.71 -9.92
C LEU A 29 15.05 2.21 -9.72
N LEU A 30 15.88 2.60 -8.75
CA LEU A 30 16.17 4.00 -8.45
C LEU A 30 16.87 4.72 -9.61
N GLN A 31 17.73 4.04 -10.36
CA GLN A 31 18.38 4.62 -11.54
C GLN A 31 17.40 4.87 -12.70
N ALA A 32 16.34 4.07 -12.81
CA ALA A 32 15.31 4.22 -13.84
C ALA A 32 14.24 5.27 -13.51
N CYS A 33 14.28 5.84 -12.31
CA CYS A 33 13.26 6.75 -11.79
C CYS A 33 13.65 8.23 -11.96
N SER A 34 12.63 9.10 -12.05
CA SER A 34 12.81 10.52 -11.78
C SER A 34 13.16 10.76 -10.30
N ALA A 35 13.73 11.92 -9.97
CA ALA A 35 14.06 12.28 -8.60
C ALA A 35 12.84 12.21 -7.67
N ARG A 36 11.66 12.60 -8.15
CA ARG A 36 10.41 12.53 -7.38
C ARG A 36 9.98 11.08 -7.12
N GLU A 37 10.03 10.24 -8.13
CA GLU A 37 9.71 8.82 -8.00
C GLU A 37 10.69 8.11 -7.06
N ALA A 38 12.00 8.40 -7.17
CA ALA A 38 13.01 7.84 -6.27
C ALA A 38 12.76 8.24 -4.81
N GLN A 39 12.32 9.47 -4.56
CA GLN A 39 11.93 9.94 -3.23
C GLN A 39 10.71 9.16 -2.69
N ILE A 40 9.68 8.95 -3.51
CA ILE A 40 8.49 8.18 -3.14
C ILE A 40 8.89 6.74 -2.81
N ILE A 41 9.69 6.11 -3.67
CA ILE A 41 10.19 4.74 -3.47
C ILE A 41 10.95 4.63 -2.16
N ALA A 42 11.81 5.59 -1.84
CA ALA A 42 12.56 5.58 -0.59
C ALA A 42 11.64 5.64 0.63
N TYR A 43 10.60 6.48 0.62
CA TYR A 43 9.64 6.53 1.73
C TYR A 43 8.85 5.23 1.87
N VAL A 44 8.29 4.74 0.78
CA VAL A 44 7.48 3.51 0.77
C VAL A 44 8.32 2.30 1.20
N SER A 45 9.58 2.22 0.78
CA SER A 45 10.50 1.15 1.20
C SER A 45 10.79 1.13 2.70
N MET A 46 10.61 2.28 3.37
CA MET A 46 10.73 2.39 4.83
C MET A 46 9.40 2.27 5.56
N GLY A 47 8.33 1.90 4.87
CA GLY A 47 6.99 1.83 5.44
C GLY A 47 6.43 3.20 5.84
N SER A 48 6.77 4.27 5.14
CA SER A 48 6.33 5.62 5.43
C SER A 48 5.83 6.35 4.19
N LEU A 49 4.95 7.34 4.37
CA LEU A 49 4.59 8.32 3.33
C LEU A 49 5.35 9.64 3.48
N PHE A 50 5.92 9.88 4.64
CA PHE A 50 6.50 11.16 4.99
C PHE A 50 7.96 11.01 5.43
N PRO A 51 8.79 12.05 5.25
CA PRO A 51 10.13 12.03 5.81
C PRO A 51 10.09 11.99 7.34
N ALA A 52 11.08 11.33 7.94
CA ALA A 52 11.12 11.05 9.38
C ALA A 52 11.06 12.31 10.27
N TYR A 53 11.44 13.48 9.74
CA TYR A 53 11.36 14.74 10.48
C TYR A 53 9.95 15.37 10.50
N LYS A 54 9.02 14.88 9.67
CA LYS A 54 7.61 15.23 9.76
C LYS A 54 6.94 14.24 10.69
N ASP A 55 6.44 14.74 11.81
CA ASP A 55 5.66 13.95 12.76
C ASP A 55 4.24 13.66 12.22
N LYS A 56 4.20 13.04 11.04
CA LYS A 56 2.97 12.62 10.36
C LYS A 56 3.06 11.13 10.08
N GLN A 57 2.02 10.44 10.46
CA GLN A 57 1.85 9.00 10.20
C GLN A 57 0.52 8.77 9.48
N PHE A 58 0.41 7.65 8.81
CA PHE A 58 -0.84 7.24 8.17
C PHE A 58 -1.98 7.03 9.19
N ASN A 59 -1.61 6.71 10.43
CA ASN A 59 -2.50 6.59 11.60
C ASN A 59 -3.72 5.67 11.39
N ILE A 60 -3.49 4.54 10.73
CA ILE A 60 -4.45 3.44 10.67
C ILE A 60 -3.91 2.31 11.53
N ALA A 61 -4.56 2.11 12.69
CA ALA A 61 -4.23 0.99 13.56
C ALA A 61 -4.67 -0.34 12.93
N ILE A 62 -4.08 -1.45 13.40
CA ILE A 62 -4.42 -2.81 12.93
C ILE A 62 -5.94 -3.06 12.94
N LYS A 63 -6.65 -2.61 13.98
CA LYS A 63 -8.11 -2.72 14.08
C LYS A 63 -8.83 -1.92 12.99
N GLY A 64 -8.33 -0.74 12.65
CA GLY A 64 -8.84 0.07 11.55
C GLY A 64 -8.62 -0.61 10.20
N MET A 65 -7.47 -1.28 10.01
CA MET A 65 -7.18 -2.05 8.80
C MET A 65 -8.16 -3.22 8.63
N VAL A 66 -8.48 -3.95 9.71
CA VAL A 66 -9.51 -5.01 9.67
C VAL A 66 -10.85 -4.43 9.18
N GLY A 67 -11.27 -3.28 9.70
CA GLY A 67 -12.49 -2.61 9.25
C GLY A 67 -12.47 -2.22 7.77
N ILE A 68 -11.34 -1.72 7.27
CA ILE A 68 -11.16 -1.37 5.85
C ILE A 68 -11.27 -2.60 4.96
N VAL A 69 -10.59 -3.69 5.31
CA VAL A 69 -10.65 -4.94 4.55
C VAL A 69 -12.06 -5.55 4.62
N ALA A 70 -12.72 -5.47 5.77
CA ALA A 70 -14.11 -5.91 5.93
C ALA A 70 -15.06 -5.15 5.00
N LEU A 71 -14.89 -3.83 4.91
CA LEU A 71 -15.66 -2.99 4.01
C LEU A 71 -15.37 -3.32 2.53
N PHE A 72 -14.10 -3.52 2.19
CA PHE A 72 -13.68 -3.89 0.84
C PHE A 72 -14.25 -5.25 0.41
N LEU A 73 -14.19 -6.25 1.29
CA LEU A 73 -14.67 -7.61 1.03
C LEU A 73 -16.19 -7.78 1.24
N GLN A 74 -16.88 -6.79 1.79
CA GLN A 74 -18.28 -6.86 2.19
C GLN A 74 -18.54 -8.04 3.16
N GLN A 75 -17.64 -8.24 4.12
CA GLN A 75 -17.68 -9.29 5.14
C GLN A 75 -17.65 -8.69 6.54
N SER A 76 -18.00 -9.47 7.57
CA SER A 76 -17.89 -9.03 8.95
C SER A 76 -16.43 -8.92 9.40
N GLU A 77 -16.14 -8.00 10.32
CA GLU A 77 -14.79 -7.81 10.88
C GLU A 77 -14.25 -9.08 11.53
N ASP A 78 -15.08 -9.86 12.20
CA ASP A 78 -14.66 -11.12 12.84
C ASP A 78 -14.13 -12.15 11.82
N VAL A 79 -14.83 -12.27 10.69
CA VAL A 79 -14.41 -13.16 9.60
C VAL A 79 -13.09 -12.68 8.98
N VAL A 80 -12.98 -11.37 8.75
CA VAL A 80 -11.77 -10.78 8.16
C VAL A 80 -10.59 -10.85 9.12
N ALA A 81 -10.78 -10.57 10.40
CA ALA A 81 -9.73 -10.70 11.41
C ALA A 81 -9.15 -12.12 11.46
N LYS A 82 -10.02 -13.14 11.35
CA LYS A 82 -9.59 -14.54 11.28
C LYS A 82 -8.78 -14.81 10.01
N LYS A 83 -9.24 -14.34 8.84
CA LYS A 83 -8.51 -14.48 7.57
C LYS A 83 -7.14 -13.82 7.60
N ILE A 84 -7.05 -12.59 8.12
CA ILE A 84 -5.76 -11.88 8.27
C ILE A 84 -4.81 -12.65 9.19
N LYS A 85 -5.33 -13.20 10.30
CA LYS A 85 -4.53 -14.01 11.22
C LYS A 85 -4.01 -15.30 10.56
N GLU A 86 -4.82 -15.94 9.72
CA GLU A 86 -4.44 -17.17 9.00
C GLU A 86 -3.47 -16.88 7.86
N ALA A 87 -3.66 -15.80 7.11
CA ALA A 87 -2.80 -15.39 6.01
C ALA A 87 -1.48 -14.74 6.46
N GLY A 88 -1.45 -14.18 7.66
CA GLY A 88 -0.29 -13.47 8.21
C GLY A 88 -0.27 -11.96 7.93
N ASP A 89 -0.97 -11.50 6.90
CA ASP A 89 -1.08 -10.08 6.57
C ASP A 89 -2.41 -9.73 5.86
N ALA A 90 -2.79 -8.46 5.91
CA ALA A 90 -4.02 -7.96 5.32
C ALA A 90 -3.96 -7.86 3.79
N GLY A 91 -2.77 -7.62 3.25
CA GLY A 91 -2.57 -7.50 1.81
C GLY A 91 -2.88 -8.79 1.08
N THR A 92 -2.40 -9.92 1.58
CA THR A 92 -2.70 -11.26 1.04
C THR A 92 -4.20 -11.51 0.99
N VAL A 93 -4.93 -11.15 2.05
CA VAL A 93 -6.39 -11.33 2.11
C VAL A 93 -7.12 -10.48 1.06
N VAL A 94 -6.66 -9.25 0.86
CA VAL A 94 -7.21 -8.36 -0.19
C VAL A 94 -6.90 -8.91 -1.58
N PHE A 95 -5.67 -9.35 -1.80
CA PHE A 95 -5.21 -9.89 -3.07
C PHE A 95 -6.04 -11.09 -3.52
N ASP A 96 -6.21 -12.08 -2.68
CA ASP A 96 -6.94 -13.31 -3.01
C ASP A 96 -8.41 -13.05 -3.36
N ALA A 97 -8.97 -11.94 -2.88
CA ALA A 97 -10.36 -11.57 -3.10
C ALA A 97 -10.56 -10.41 -4.07
N TRP A 98 -9.46 -9.84 -4.61
CA TRP A 98 -9.54 -8.62 -5.39
C TRP A 98 -10.13 -8.85 -6.79
N LEU A 99 -11.13 -8.05 -7.14
CA LEU A 99 -11.84 -8.05 -8.42
C LEU A 99 -11.77 -6.69 -9.13
N GLY A 100 -10.87 -5.81 -8.69
CA GLY A 100 -10.72 -4.46 -9.24
C GLY A 100 -10.14 -4.44 -10.66
N LYS A 101 -10.07 -3.24 -11.23
CA LYS A 101 -9.50 -3.00 -12.55
C LYS A 101 -8.24 -2.15 -12.42
N ASP A 102 -7.23 -2.46 -13.23
CA ASP A 102 -6.08 -1.56 -13.39
C ASP A 102 -6.49 -0.34 -14.20
N GLU A 103 -6.54 0.82 -13.55
CA GLU A 103 -6.72 2.10 -14.23
C GLU A 103 -5.41 2.69 -14.78
N GLY A 104 -4.31 1.99 -14.61
CA GLY A 104 -2.99 2.41 -15.10
C GLY A 104 -2.39 3.58 -14.33
N LEU A 105 -2.73 3.73 -13.05
CA LEU A 105 -2.23 4.80 -12.18
C LEU A 105 -0.70 4.84 -12.12
N THR A 106 -0.15 6.04 -12.09
CA THR A 106 1.28 6.24 -11.87
C THR A 106 1.62 6.10 -10.39
N LEU A 107 2.89 5.80 -10.10
CA LEU A 107 3.40 5.77 -8.73
C LEU A 107 3.11 7.08 -7.97
N GLN A 108 3.26 8.22 -8.64
CA GLN A 108 2.98 9.52 -8.04
C GLN A 108 1.49 9.70 -7.75
N GLN A 109 0.59 9.32 -8.65
CA GLN A 109 -0.86 9.43 -8.43
C GLN A 109 -1.31 8.59 -7.23
N VAL A 110 -0.81 7.35 -7.10
CA VAL A 110 -1.13 6.51 -5.94
C VAL A 110 -0.58 7.12 -4.65
N TYR A 111 0.68 7.59 -4.67
CA TYR A 111 1.30 8.24 -3.52
C TYR A 111 0.53 9.50 -3.10
N ASP A 112 0.17 10.37 -4.04
CA ASP A 112 -0.55 11.60 -3.75
C ASP A 112 -1.93 11.29 -3.14
N GLN A 113 -2.65 10.28 -3.63
CA GLN A 113 -3.91 9.82 -3.02
C GLN A 113 -3.70 9.27 -1.61
N LEU A 114 -2.63 8.50 -1.36
CA LEU A 114 -2.32 8.02 -0.01
C LEU A 114 -2.00 9.17 0.94
N VAL A 115 -1.30 10.20 0.49
CA VAL A 115 -1.02 11.41 1.29
C VAL A 115 -2.31 12.16 1.61
N GLU A 116 -3.19 12.34 0.63
CA GLU A 116 -4.51 12.97 0.85
C GLU A 116 -5.34 12.19 1.88
N ILE A 117 -5.35 10.85 1.78
CA ILE A 117 -6.05 9.99 2.73
C ILE A 117 -5.43 10.13 4.13
N ALA A 118 -4.09 10.16 4.24
CA ALA A 118 -3.40 10.33 5.52
C ALA A 118 -3.75 11.66 6.19
N GLU A 119 -3.98 12.71 5.42
CA GLU A 119 -4.31 14.06 5.90
C GLU A 119 -5.78 14.26 6.28
N ILE A 120 -6.67 13.32 5.98
CA ILE A 120 -8.06 13.38 6.44
C ILE A 120 -8.08 13.40 7.97
N SER A 121 -8.71 14.42 8.55
CA SER A 121 -8.79 14.63 10.00
C SER A 121 -10.17 15.12 10.43
N GLY A 122 -10.41 15.18 11.74
CA GLY A 122 -11.67 15.67 12.32
C GLY A 122 -12.72 14.58 12.48
N THR A 123 -13.93 15.00 12.78
CA THR A 123 -15.08 14.11 13.06
C THR A 123 -15.41 13.23 11.85
N GLY A 124 -15.51 11.91 12.05
CA GLY A 124 -15.78 10.94 10.98
C GLY A 124 -14.59 10.67 10.07
N SER A 125 -13.38 11.09 10.44
CA SER A 125 -12.16 10.88 9.63
C SER A 125 -11.85 9.39 9.41
N THR A 126 -12.14 8.53 10.38
CA THR A 126 -11.91 7.08 10.28
C THR A 126 -12.71 6.47 9.13
N ASP A 127 -14.00 6.77 9.05
CA ASP A 127 -14.87 6.25 7.98
C ASP A 127 -14.50 6.84 6.61
N LYS A 128 -14.16 8.14 6.58
CA LYS A 128 -13.70 8.81 5.36
C LYS A 128 -12.40 8.20 4.84
N LYS A 129 -11.43 7.93 5.70
CA LYS A 129 -10.19 7.25 5.35
C LYS A 129 -10.46 5.83 4.83
N ALA A 130 -11.31 5.08 5.51
CA ALA A 130 -11.67 3.73 5.12
C ALA A 130 -12.30 3.70 3.72
N ASN A 131 -13.29 4.55 3.46
CA ASN A 131 -13.95 4.64 2.16
C ASN A 131 -12.99 5.07 1.04
N ALA A 132 -12.11 6.04 1.31
CA ALA A 132 -11.12 6.50 0.35
C ALA A 132 -10.08 5.41 0.01
N LEU A 133 -9.64 4.64 1.00
CA LEU A 133 -8.74 3.49 0.77
C LEU A 133 -9.42 2.39 -0.02
N VAL A 134 -10.68 2.05 0.28
CA VAL A 134 -11.45 1.08 -0.50
C VAL A 134 -11.57 1.51 -1.96
N ALA A 135 -11.87 2.78 -2.21
CA ALA A 135 -11.94 3.32 -3.57
C ALA A 135 -10.58 3.22 -4.29
N LEU A 136 -9.48 3.55 -3.61
CA LEU A 136 -8.14 3.42 -4.16
C LEU A 136 -7.81 1.95 -4.49
N LEU A 137 -8.10 1.01 -3.57
CA LEU A 137 -7.88 -0.42 -3.79
C LEU A 137 -8.66 -0.97 -4.98
N GLN A 138 -9.87 -0.48 -5.24
CA GLN A 138 -10.68 -0.88 -6.39
C GLN A 138 -10.08 -0.45 -7.73
N ASN A 139 -9.23 0.58 -7.73
CA ASN A 139 -8.64 1.18 -8.92
C ASN A 139 -7.18 0.77 -9.16
N VAL A 140 -6.57 0.06 -8.23
CA VAL A 140 -5.17 -0.36 -8.30
C VAL A 140 -5.10 -1.87 -8.49
N MET A 141 -4.34 -2.34 -9.45
CA MET A 141 -4.20 -3.76 -9.76
C MET A 141 -3.25 -4.49 -8.79
N ASP A 142 -3.46 -5.79 -8.70
CA ASP A 142 -2.56 -6.82 -8.21
C ASP A 142 -1.08 -6.62 -8.64
N PRO A 143 -0.11 -6.83 -7.99
CA PRO A 143 0.56 -7.25 -6.79
C PRO A 143 0.93 -6.12 -5.80
N VAL A 144 0.02 -5.27 -5.54
CA VAL A 144 0.18 -4.02 -4.77
C VAL A 144 0.08 -4.24 -3.27
N GLN A 145 -0.23 -5.45 -2.86
CA GLN A 145 -0.56 -5.80 -1.49
C GLN A 145 0.38 -5.24 -0.44
N ASN A 146 1.65 -5.49 -0.64
CA ASN A 146 2.63 -5.21 0.40
C ASN A 146 3.02 -3.73 0.45
N ALA A 147 2.97 -3.02 -0.67
CA ALA A 147 3.29 -1.59 -0.70
C ALA A 147 2.21 -0.71 -0.06
N LEU A 148 0.92 -1.09 -0.14
CA LEU A 148 -0.17 -0.33 0.46
C LEU A 148 -0.41 -0.66 1.93
N PHE A 149 -0.14 -1.90 2.36
CA PHE A 149 -0.37 -2.35 3.73
C PHE A 149 0.89 -2.42 4.59
N ALA A 150 2.08 -2.27 4.02
CA ALA A 150 3.33 -2.07 4.77
C ALA A 150 3.45 -0.67 5.39
N LEU A 151 2.56 0.25 5.01
CA LEU A 151 2.43 1.59 5.59
C LEU A 151 1.57 1.57 6.85
#